data_fbf2269220cbc270bf5cb32584d547ca
#
_entry.id   fbf2269220cbc270bf5cb32584d547ca
#
_cell.length_a   1.000
_cell.length_b   1.000
_cell.length_c   1.000
_cell.angle_alpha   90.00
_cell.angle_beta   90.00
_cell.angle_gamma   90.00
#
_symmetry.space_group_name_H-M   'P 1'
#
loop_
_entity.id
_entity.type
_entity.pdbx_description
1 polymer ?
#
loop_
_entity_poly.entity_id
_entity_poly.type
_entity_poly.pdbx_seq_one_letter_code
_entity_poly.pdbx_strand_id
1 'polypeptide(L)'
;MGNRAVILNKNDMLTNGKINPNQVGVYLHWNGGRDSIESFLKYCKLKGYRSPSTDCYGWACLCNVISNFFGDGMSLGIDVASHLDCDNYDNGVYIIDRWEIVGRLYNSRAEQTEYDVNSFVLELNEKMPEQSRIDDNVLQELLRAEEIPYQELAAGNVIWAQSYREWEKLVVTEVQDSGLIICSRTGGTSINLYKPALVLKVNFES
;
A
#
# COMPACT_ATOMS: atom_id res chain seq x y z
N MET A 1 9.37 24.22 10.29
CA MET A 1 7.96 23.93 10.08
C MET A 1 7.85 22.43 9.86
N GLY A 2 6.89 21.76 10.52
CA GLY A 2 6.65 20.32 10.31
C GLY A 2 6.06 20.04 8.91
N ASN A 3 6.00 18.77 8.55
CA ASN A 3 5.25 18.27 7.41
C ASN A 3 4.29 17.19 7.94
N ARG A 4 3.25 17.68 8.68
CA ARG A 4 2.36 16.86 9.51
C ARG A 4 1.20 16.32 8.73
N ALA A 5 0.75 15.11 9.09
CA ALA A 5 -0.48 14.52 8.62
C ALA A 5 -1.07 13.55 9.64
N VAL A 6 -2.36 13.28 9.50
CA VAL A 6 -3.05 12.18 10.17
C VAL A 6 -3.54 11.22 9.10
N ILE A 7 -3.47 9.92 9.36
CA ILE A 7 -4.03 8.87 8.49
C ILE A 7 -5.19 8.22 9.25
N LEU A 8 -6.37 8.20 8.64
CA LEU A 8 -7.58 7.57 9.16
C LEU A 8 -8.15 6.56 8.16
N ASN A 9 -8.79 5.51 8.67
CA ASN A 9 -9.43 4.50 7.83
C ASN A 9 -10.88 4.90 7.49
N LYS A 10 -11.26 4.81 6.23
CA LYS A 10 -12.60 5.12 5.73
C LYS A 10 -13.70 4.30 6.43
N ASN A 11 -13.45 3.01 6.70
CA ASN A 11 -14.46 2.13 7.27
C ASN A 11 -14.84 2.50 8.71
N ASP A 12 -13.99 3.25 9.40
CA ASP A 12 -14.21 3.69 10.78
C ASP A 12 -14.85 5.09 10.86
N MET A 13 -15.04 5.76 9.71
CA MET A 13 -15.72 7.04 9.61
C MET A 13 -17.22 6.92 9.96
N LEU A 14 -17.80 8.02 10.43
CA LEU A 14 -19.25 8.09 10.61
C LEU A 14 -19.98 8.03 9.26
N THR A 15 -21.21 7.54 9.27
CA THR A 15 -22.05 7.37 8.05
C THR A 15 -22.30 8.69 7.28
N ASN A 16 -22.18 9.84 7.95
CA ASN A 16 -22.29 11.16 7.33
C ASN A 16 -20.96 11.69 6.75
N GLY A 17 -19.92 10.85 6.68
CA GLY A 17 -18.60 11.21 6.17
C GLY A 17 -17.74 12.04 7.13
N LYS A 18 -18.18 12.26 8.37
CA LYS A 18 -17.38 12.93 9.40
C LYS A 18 -16.43 11.95 10.08
N ILE A 19 -15.35 12.49 10.65
CA ILE A 19 -14.43 11.75 11.47
C ILE A 19 -15.15 11.20 12.69
N ASN A 20 -15.02 9.90 12.93
CA ASN A 20 -15.42 9.30 14.19
C ASN A 20 -14.34 9.62 15.24
N PRO A 21 -14.65 10.35 16.32
CA PRO A 21 -13.65 10.76 17.31
C PRO A 21 -12.93 9.58 18.00
N ASN A 22 -13.55 8.41 18.00
CA ASN A 22 -13.04 7.21 18.67
C ASN A 22 -12.29 6.26 17.73
N GLN A 23 -12.20 6.57 16.41
CA GLN A 23 -11.44 5.73 15.51
C GLN A 23 -9.93 5.90 15.74
N VAL A 24 -9.20 4.82 15.60
CA VAL A 24 -7.74 4.84 15.65
C VAL A 24 -7.19 5.53 14.41
N GLY A 25 -6.17 6.34 14.61
CA GLY A 25 -5.42 6.98 13.55
C GLY A 25 -3.93 7.01 13.82
N VAL A 26 -3.18 7.33 12.79
CA VAL A 26 -1.73 7.47 12.82
C VAL A 26 -1.38 8.92 12.52
N TYR A 27 -0.60 9.54 13.39
CA TYR A 27 -0.09 10.90 13.22
C TYR A 27 1.37 10.86 12.80
N LEU A 28 1.71 11.68 11.82
CA LEU A 28 3.07 11.93 11.35
C LEU A 28 3.46 13.38 11.64
N HIS A 29 4.58 13.58 12.30
CA HIS A 29 5.14 14.94 12.50
C HIS A 29 5.94 15.40 11.29
N TRP A 30 6.60 14.46 10.58
CA TRP A 30 7.34 14.66 9.34
C TRP A 30 6.87 13.69 8.26
N ASN A 31 7.21 13.96 7.01
CA ASN A 31 6.83 13.12 5.87
C ASN A 31 5.32 12.85 5.76
N GLY A 32 4.51 13.86 6.13
CA GLY A 32 3.05 13.83 5.94
C GLY A 32 2.60 14.34 4.56
N GLY A 33 3.51 14.57 3.63
CA GLY A 33 3.16 14.90 2.25
C GLY A 33 2.53 13.71 1.53
N ARG A 34 1.83 13.97 0.44
CA ARG A 34 1.14 12.93 -0.34
C ARG A 34 2.12 11.90 -0.90
N ASP A 35 3.27 12.34 -1.37
CA ASP A 35 4.38 11.50 -1.83
C ASP A 35 4.75 10.41 -0.82
N SER A 36 4.99 10.83 0.41
CA SER A 36 5.40 9.94 1.49
C SER A 36 4.27 8.99 1.89
N ILE A 37 3.04 9.53 2.06
CA ILE A 37 1.88 8.71 2.45
C ILE A 37 1.59 7.64 1.39
N GLU A 38 1.52 8.01 0.10
CA GLU A 38 1.31 7.05 -0.98
C GLU A 38 2.41 5.99 -1.04
N SER A 39 3.66 6.38 -0.80
CA SER A 39 4.79 5.45 -0.80
C SER A 39 4.72 4.45 0.35
N PHE A 40 4.38 4.89 1.57
CA PHE A 40 4.16 4.00 2.70
C PHE A 40 3.04 2.99 2.42
N LEU A 41 1.91 3.46 1.89
CA LEU A 41 0.77 2.61 1.54
C LEU A 41 1.12 1.63 0.43
N LYS A 42 1.76 2.10 -0.65
CA LYS A 42 2.20 1.27 -1.77
C LYS A 42 3.17 0.19 -1.32
N TYR A 43 4.14 0.52 -0.45
CA TYR A 43 5.06 -0.47 0.10
C TYR A 43 4.32 -1.54 0.90
N CYS A 44 3.37 -1.15 1.78
CA CYS A 44 2.54 -2.10 2.52
C CYS A 44 1.72 -3.02 1.57
N LYS A 45 1.19 -2.46 0.48
CA LYS A 45 0.47 -3.20 -0.56
C LYS A 45 1.39 -4.24 -1.23
N LEU A 46 2.59 -3.83 -1.65
CA LEU A 46 3.59 -4.71 -2.27
C LEU A 46 4.12 -5.78 -1.31
N LYS A 47 4.17 -5.51 -0.01
CA LYS A 47 4.49 -6.52 1.02
C LYS A 47 3.35 -7.52 1.25
N GLY A 48 2.17 -7.33 0.66
CA GLY A 48 1.01 -8.18 0.87
C GLY A 48 0.48 -8.12 2.31
N TYR A 49 0.69 -6.99 2.98
CA TYR A 49 0.17 -6.80 4.33
C TYR A 49 -1.35 -6.62 4.30
N ARG A 50 -2.03 -7.14 5.33
CA ARG A 50 -3.44 -6.84 5.55
C ARG A 50 -3.60 -5.36 5.88
N SER A 51 -4.56 -4.70 5.24
CA SER A 51 -4.78 -3.28 5.44
C SER A 51 -5.57 -2.97 6.71
N PRO A 52 -5.53 -1.73 7.22
CA PRO A 52 -6.38 -1.28 8.32
C PRO A 52 -7.88 -1.47 8.05
N SER A 53 -8.30 -1.46 6.79
CA SER A 53 -9.69 -1.75 6.39
C SER A 53 -10.10 -3.22 6.59
N THR A 54 -9.13 -4.11 6.77
CA THR A 54 -9.36 -5.55 6.96
C THR A 54 -9.37 -5.93 8.43
N ASP A 55 -8.33 -5.49 9.16
CA ASP A 55 -8.17 -5.76 10.60
C ASP A 55 -7.12 -4.85 11.26
N CYS A 56 -7.01 -4.93 12.59
CA CYS A 56 -6.08 -4.10 13.38
C CYS A 56 -4.59 -4.35 13.07
N TYR A 57 -4.23 -5.51 12.53
CA TYR A 57 -2.84 -5.78 12.13
C TYR A 57 -2.35 -4.86 11.01
N GLY A 58 -3.28 -4.33 10.19
CA GLY A 58 -2.95 -3.37 9.15
C GLY A 58 -2.31 -2.10 9.72
N TRP A 59 -2.82 -1.59 10.82
CA TRP A 59 -2.20 -0.46 11.52
C TRP A 59 -0.79 -0.78 12.01
N ALA A 60 -0.59 -1.95 12.60
CA ALA A 60 0.74 -2.39 13.06
C ALA A 60 1.73 -2.51 11.89
N CYS A 61 1.29 -3.04 10.73
CA CYS A 61 2.12 -3.14 9.53
C CYS A 61 2.52 -1.75 9.01
N LEU A 62 1.56 -0.80 8.91
CA LEU A 62 1.83 0.55 8.47
C LEU A 62 2.81 1.26 9.42
N CYS A 63 2.56 1.19 10.72
CA CYS A 63 3.44 1.79 11.73
C CYS A 63 4.84 1.19 11.69
N ASN A 64 4.97 -0.11 11.46
CA ASN A 64 6.26 -0.76 11.32
C ASN A 64 7.05 -0.21 10.12
N VAL A 65 6.40 -0.06 8.96
CA VAL A 65 7.04 0.52 7.76
C VAL A 65 7.49 1.96 8.03
N ILE A 66 6.61 2.79 8.59
CA ILE A 66 6.92 4.20 8.89
C ILE A 66 8.04 4.30 9.94
N SER A 67 8.00 3.50 11.01
CA SER A 67 9.04 3.50 12.05
C SER A 67 10.41 3.11 11.51
N ASN A 68 10.49 2.09 10.65
CA ASN A 68 11.75 1.70 10.02
C ASN A 68 12.29 2.80 9.10
N PHE A 69 11.43 3.51 8.39
CA PHE A 69 11.84 4.66 7.57
C PHE A 69 12.50 5.76 8.42
N PHE A 70 11.91 6.13 9.55
CA PHE A 70 12.46 7.14 10.45
C PHE A 70 13.64 6.63 11.29
N GLY A 71 13.75 5.33 11.49
CA GLY A 71 14.82 4.69 12.27
C GLY A 71 14.62 4.70 13.78
N ASP A 72 13.76 5.57 14.33
CA ASP A 72 13.56 5.73 15.77
C ASP A 72 12.10 5.82 16.22
N GLY A 73 11.17 5.96 15.30
CA GLY A 73 9.73 6.10 15.58
C GLY A 73 9.30 7.42 16.20
N MET A 74 10.22 8.35 16.45
CA MET A 74 9.96 9.64 17.14
C MET A 74 8.98 10.56 16.37
N SER A 75 8.78 10.33 15.09
CA SER A 75 7.89 11.12 14.22
C SER A 75 6.52 10.51 14.04
N LEU A 76 6.24 9.39 14.70
CA LEU A 76 5.01 8.60 14.59
C LEU A 76 4.24 8.61 15.90
N GLY A 77 2.95 8.93 15.84
CA GLY A 77 2.01 8.81 16.97
C GLY A 77 0.80 7.96 16.59
N ILE A 78 0.23 7.27 17.56
CA ILE A 78 -1.00 6.45 17.39
C ILE A 78 -1.93 6.79 18.53
N ASP A 79 -3.15 7.24 18.22
CA ASP A 79 -4.19 7.51 19.20
C ASP A 79 -5.57 7.49 18.52
N VAL A 80 -6.62 7.77 19.29
CA VAL A 80 -7.95 8.04 18.74
C VAL A 80 -7.99 9.41 18.09
N ALA A 81 -8.80 9.55 17.04
CA ALA A 81 -8.85 10.77 16.22
C ALA A 81 -9.12 12.05 17.02
N SER A 82 -9.88 11.96 18.13
CA SER A 82 -10.13 13.12 19.01
C SER A 82 -8.90 13.66 19.73
N HIS A 83 -7.84 12.86 19.85
CA HIS A 83 -6.57 13.24 20.47
C HIS A 83 -5.49 13.60 19.45
N LEU A 84 -5.70 13.27 18.17
CA LEU A 84 -4.76 13.58 17.11
C LEU A 84 -4.97 15.00 16.57
N ASP A 85 -3.90 15.68 16.18
CA ASP A 85 -3.91 17.01 15.57
C ASP A 85 -4.39 16.91 14.10
N CYS A 86 -5.71 16.68 13.93
CA CYS A 86 -6.33 16.54 12.61
C CYS A 86 -6.31 17.84 11.81
N ASP A 87 -6.52 18.99 12.45
CA ASP A 87 -6.44 20.33 11.85
C ASP A 87 -5.05 20.96 12.10
N ASN A 88 -4.03 20.30 11.57
CA ASN A 88 -2.61 20.61 11.86
C ASN A 88 -2.05 21.76 11.02
N TYR A 89 -2.86 22.45 10.23
CA TYR A 89 -2.43 23.53 9.32
C TYR A 89 -1.32 23.14 8.31
N ASP A 90 -1.20 21.85 8.02
CA ASP A 90 -0.27 21.29 7.04
C ASP A 90 -1.05 20.42 6.03
N ASN A 91 -0.87 19.11 6.10
CA ASN A 91 -1.52 18.17 5.18
C ASN A 91 -2.89 17.68 5.69
N GLY A 92 -3.25 17.98 6.93
CA GLY A 92 -4.52 17.59 7.52
C GLY A 92 -4.64 16.07 7.67
N VAL A 93 -5.73 15.51 7.17
CA VAL A 93 -6.08 14.11 7.33
C VAL A 93 -6.17 13.44 5.97
N TYR A 94 -5.44 12.35 5.77
CA TYR A 94 -5.64 11.42 4.65
C TYR A 94 -6.60 10.31 5.08
N ILE A 95 -7.66 10.13 4.32
CA ILE A 95 -8.60 9.01 4.49
C ILE A 95 -8.16 7.89 3.56
N ILE A 96 -7.88 6.73 4.12
CA ILE A 96 -7.46 5.56 3.35
C ILE A 96 -8.56 4.49 3.32
N ASP A 97 -8.62 3.77 2.21
CA ASP A 97 -9.36 2.53 2.07
C ASP A 97 -8.40 1.46 1.54
N ARG A 98 -8.26 0.36 2.28
CA ARG A 98 -7.18 -0.59 2.04
C ARG A 98 -5.81 0.12 2.10
N TRP A 99 -5.07 0.15 0.99
CA TRP A 99 -3.76 0.80 0.87
C TRP A 99 -3.80 1.95 -0.14
N GLU A 100 -4.95 2.65 -0.25
CA GLU A 100 -5.13 3.76 -1.19
C GLU A 100 -5.71 4.98 -0.48
N ILE A 101 -5.26 6.17 -0.87
CA ILE A 101 -5.85 7.43 -0.40
C ILE A 101 -7.16 7.64 -1.17
N VAL A 102 -8.27 7.70 -0.46
CA VAL A 102 -9.62 7.91 -1.03
C VAL A 102 -10.24 9.24 -0.66
N GLY A 103 -9.60 10.02 0.19
CA GLY A 103 -10.07 11.35 0.58
C GLY A 103 -9.07 12.12 1.41
N ARG A 104 -9.33 13.41 1.59
CA ARG A 104 -8.51 14.33 2.37
C ARG A 104 -9.38 15.36 3.07
N LEU A 105 -9.10 15.64 4.36
CA LEU A 105 -9.79 16.60 5.18
C LEU A 105 -8.79 17.55 5.87
N TYR A 106 -9.24 18.77 6.20
CA TYR A 106 -8.44 19.77 6.93
C TYR A 106 -7.07 20.11 6.29
N ASN A 107 -6.95 19.92 4.98
CA ASN A 107 -5.73 20.28 4.27
C ASN A 107 -5.66 21.78 4.02
N SER A 108 -4.66 22.44 4.57
CA SER A 108 -4.38 23.86 4.35
C SER A 108 -3.41 24.10 3.20
N ARG A 109 -2.70 23.05 2.76
CA ARG A 109 -1.75 23.11 1.64
C ARG A 109 -2.37 22.55 0.38
N ALA A 110 -1.91 23.07 -0.77
CA ALA A 110 -2.23 22.50 -2.06
C ALA A 110 -1.77 21.04 -2.12
N GLU A 111 -2.51 20.23 -2.89
CA GLU A 111 -2.13 18.85 -3.15
C GLU A 111 -0.82 18.79 -3.93
N GLN A 112 0.08 17.88 -3.55
CA GLN A 112 1.24 17.57 -4.35
C GLN A 112 0.80 16.84 -5.62
N THR A 113 1.29 17.29 -6.78
CA THR A 113 0.97 16.72 -8.10
C THR A 113 2.19 16.15 -8.80
N GLU A 114 3.39 16.55 -8.38
CA GLU A 114 4.65 16.14 -9.00
C GLU A 114 5.54 15.47 -7.94
N TYR A 115 5.63 14.16 -7.99
CA TYR A 115 6.47 13.36 -7.11
C TYR A 115 6.67 11.94 -7.69
N ASP A 116 7.72 11.27 -7.27
CA ASP A 116 8.06 9.93 -7.70
C ASP A 116 7.88 8.93 -6.54
N VAL A 117 6.70 8.31 -6.51
CA VAL A 117 6.38 7.25 -5.53
C VAL A 117 7.32 6.04 -5.68
N ASN A 118 7.73 5.72 -6.91
CA ASN A 118 8.54 4.52 -7.13
C ASN A 118 9.94 4.67 -6.54
N SER A 119 10.59 5.82 -6.76
CA SER A 119 11.88 6.12 -6.13
C SER A 119 11.81 6.10 -4.62
N PHE A 120 10.74 6.65 -4.04
CA PHE A 120 10.57 6.63 -2.59
C PHE A 120 10.30 5.21 -2.04
N VAL A 121 9.58 4.36 -2.77
CA VAL A 121 9.37 2.96 -2.40
C VAL A 121 10.68 2.16 -2.42
N LEU A 122 11.59 2.44 -3.36
CA LEU A 122 12.94 1.85 -3.37
C LEU A 122 13.74 2.27 -2.13
N GLU A 123 13.73 3.56 -1.78
CA GLU A 123 14.37 4.06 -0.55
C GLU A 123 13.77 3.40 0.70
N LEU A 124 12.43 3.25 0.76
CA LEU A 124 11.77 2.54 1.85
C LEU A 124 12.28 1.11 2.00
N ASN A 125 12.45 0.38 0.88
CA ASN A 125 12.95 -0.99 0.92
C ASN A 125 14.34 -1.07 1.55
N GLU A 126 15.22 -0.11 1.24
CA GLU A 126 16.57 -0.02 1.83
C GLU A 126 16.55 0.25 3.33
N LYS A 127 15.53 0.97 3.84
CA LYS A 127 15.36 1.25 5.27
C LYS A 127 14.78 0.08 6.07
N MET A 128 14.16 -0.90 5.41
CA MET A 128 13.62 -2.06 6.11
C MET A 128 14.73 -3.00 6.60
N PRO A 129 14.50 -3.76 7.68
CA PRO A 129 15.39 -4.86 8.07
C PRO A 129 15.58 -5.84 6.90
N GLU A 130 16.82 -6.30 6.69
CA GLU A 130 17.20 -7.10 5.53
C GLU A 130 16.25 -8.29 5.28
N GLN A 131 15.90 -9.04 6.34
CA GLN A 131 14.98 -10.18 6.26
C GLN A 131 13.52 -9.79 5.93
N SER A 132 13.21 -8.50 5.95
CA SER A 132 11.88 -7.96 5.66
C SER A 132 11.81 -7.26 4.31
N ARG A 133 12.92 -7.11 3.60
CA ARG A 133 12.95 -6.45 2.29
C ARG A 133 12.26 -7.30 1.22
N ILE A 134 11.78 -6.63 0.19
CA ILE A 134 11.49 -7.28 -1.09
C ILE A 134 12.84 -7.35 -1.83
N ASP A 135 13.11 -8.45 -2.53
CA ASP A 135 14.29 -8.51 -3.41
C ASP A 135 14.31 -7.32 -4.38
N ASP A 136 15.44 -6.65 -4.53
CA ASP A 136 15.53 -5.39 -5.26
C ASP A 136 15.16 -5.54 -6.75
N ASN A 137 15.55 -6.66 -7.38
CA ASN A 137 15.20 -6.92 -8.78
C ASN A 137 13.70 -7.17 -8.91
N VAL A 138 13.13 -7.95 -7.99
CA VAL A 138 11.68 -8.19 -7.92
C VAL A 138 10.94 -6.87 -7.72
N LEU A 139 11.36 -6.04 -6.76
CA LEU A 139 10.72 -4.76 -6.48
C LEU A 139 10.73 -3.83 -7.70
N GLN A 140 11.86 -3.74 -8.42
CA GLN A 140 11.95 -2.92 -9.64
C GLN A 140 10.98 -3.40 -10.73
N GLU A 141 10.82 -4.72 -10.91
CA GLU A 141 9.85 -5.25 -11.87
C GLU A 141 8.40 -4.98 -11.42
N LEU A 142 8.09 -5.14 -10.13
CA LEU A 142 6.76 -4.85 -9.57
C LEU A 142 6.37 -3.37 -9.74
N LEU A 143 7.33 -2.45 -9.59
CA LEU A 143 7.10 -1.01 -9.73
C LEU A 143 6.85 -0.57 -11.18
N ARG A 144 7.28 -1.37 -12.17
CA ARG A 144 7.04 -1.15 -13.60
C ARG A 144 5.80 -1.88 -14.12
N ALA A 145 5.31 -2.87 -13.38
CA ALA A 145 4.16 -3.67 -13.77
C ALA A 145 2.84 -2.89 -13.56
N GLU A 146 1.85 -3.18 -14.39
CA GLU A 146 0.52 -2.60 -14.31
C GLU A 146 -0.36 -3.40 -13.36
N GLU A 147 -1.01 -2.73 -12.42
CA GLU A 147 -2.04 -3.36 -11.60
C GLU A 147 -3.32 -3.52 -12.41
N ILE A 148 -3.77 -4.76 -12.56
CA ILE A 148 -5.01 -5.07 -13.28
C ILE A 148 -5.95 -5.91 -12.41
N PRO A 149 -7.27 -5.75 -12.58
CA PRO A 149 -8.25 -6.66 -11.99
C PRO A 149 -8.04 -8.07 -12.52
N TYR A 150 -8.15 -9.07 -11.66
CA TYR A 150 -7.97 -10.47 -12.09
C TYR A 150 -8.96 -10.89 -13.19
N GLN A 151 -10.11 -10.21 -13.29
CA GLN A 151 -11.12 -10.44 -14.34
C GLN A 151 -10.63 -10.06 -15.75
N GLU A 152 -9.61 -9.22 -15.86
CA GLU A 152 -9.01 -8.76 -17.12
C GLU A 152 -7.86 -9.66 -17.58
N LEU A 153 -7.53 -10.69 -16.80
CA LEU A 153 -6.50 -11.66 -17.17
C LEU A 153 -6.94 -12.54 -18.31
N ALA A 154 -5.99 -12.88 -19.17
CA ALA A 154 -6.16 -13.83 -20.26
C ALA A 154 -4.99 -14.81 -20.32
N ALA A 155 -5.23 -15.98 -20.92
CA ALA A 155 -4.16 -16.94 -21.18
C ALA A 155 -3.03 -16.29 -21.98
N GLY A 156 -1.79 -16.58 -21.60
CA GLY A 156 -0.59 -15.98 -22.15
C GLY A 156 -0.12 -14.72 -21.42
N ASN A 157 -0.92 -14.10 -20.53
CA ASN A 157 -0.43 -12.99 -19.73
C ASN A 157 0.68 -13.45 -18.78
N VAL A 158 1.74 -12.65 -18.68
CA VAL A 158 2.78 -12.80 -17.65
C VAL A 158 2.43 -11.87 -16.51
N ILE A 159 2.38 -12.43 -15.32
CA ILE A 159 1.95 -11.71 -14.13
C ILE A 159 2.92 -11.93 -12.96
N TRP A 160 2.94 -10.96 -12.05
CA TRP A 160 3.40 -11.15 -10.69
C TRP A 160 2.20 -11.37 -9.78
N ALA A 161 2.21 -12.45 -9.01
CA ALA A 161 1.19 -12.73 -8.00
C ALA A 161 1.85 -13.16 -6.69
N GLN A 162 1.20 -12.84 -5.57
CA GLN A 162 1.70 -13.26 -4.26
C GLN A 162 1.17 -14.64 -3.88
N SER A 163 2.10 -15.52 -3.48
CA SER A 163 1.83 -16.79 -2.84
C SER A 163 2.55 -16.81 -1.50
N TYR A 164 1.82 -16.96 -0.38
CA TYR A 164 2.41 -16.97 0.97
C TYR A 164 3.35 -15.79 1.30
N ARG A 165 3.02 -14.58 0.81
CA ARG A 165 3.80 -13.32 0.93
C ARG A 165 5.07 -13.25 0.08
N GLU A 166 5.32 -14.23 -0.76
CA GLU A 166 6.39 -14.19 -1.76
C GLU A 166 5.81 -13.84 -3.13
N TRP A 167 6.53 -13.05 -3.89
CA TRP A 167 6.16 -12.71 -5.24
C TRP A 167 6.68 -13.79 -6.20
N GLU A 168 5.77 -14.33 -7.02
CA GLU A 168 6.09 -15.28 -8.06
C GLU A 168 5.71 -14.72 -9.43
N LYS A 169 6.63 -14.85 -10.39
CA LYS A 169 6.37 -14.53 -11.80
C LYS A 169 5.75 -15.75 -12.47
N LEU A 170 4.54 -15.58 -13.00
CA LEU A 170 3.70 -16.66 -13.48
C LEU A 170 3.20 -16.36 -14.89
N VAL A 171 2.94 -17.41 -15.67
CA VAL A 171 2.22 -17.30 -16.95
C VAL A 171 0.81 -17.84 -16.77
N VAL A 172 -0.19 -17.03 -17.07
CA VAL A 172 -1.61 -17.44 -17.03
C VAL A 172 -1.86 -18.46 -18.14
N THR A 173 -2.36 -19.63 -17.79
CA THR A 173 -2.73 -20.69 -18.75
C THR A 173 -4.22 -20.75 -18.97
N GLU A 174 -5.03 -20.46 -17.95
CA GLU A 174 -6.49 -20.49 -18.03
C GLU A 174 -7.09 -19.52 -17.00
N VAL A 175 -8.20 -18.88 -17.36
CA VAL A 175 -9.03 -18.08 -16.46
C VAL A 175 -10.44 -18.64 -16.51
N GLN A 176 -11.00 -19.04 -15.36
CA GLN A 176 -12.33 -19.60 -15.25
C GLN A 176 -13.34 -18.58 -14.74
N ASP A 177 -14.60 -18.69 -15.15
CA ASP A 177 -15.70 -17.82 -14.70
C ASP A 177 -15.90 -17.82 -13.18
N SER A 178 -15.51 -18.90 -12.51
CA SER A 178 -15.50 -19.03 -11.05
C SER A 178 -14.54 -18.04 -10.36
N GLY A 179 -13.62 -17.43 -11.11
CA GLY A 179 -12.50 -16.62 -10.61
C GLY A 179 -11.27 -17.43 -10.23
N LEU A 180 -11.22 -18.71 -10.64
CA LEU A 180 -10.01 -19.54 -10.56
C LEU A 180 -9.11 -19.22 -11.76
N ILE A 181 -7.84 -18.94 -11.47
CA ILE A 181 -6.80 -18.66 -12.46
C ILE A 181 -5.76 -19.76 -12.34
N ILE A 182 -5.52 -20.46 -13.41
CA ILE A 182 -4.49 -21.49 -13.51
C ILE A 182 -3.26 -20.84 -14.15
N CYS A 183 -2.13 -20.97 -13.48
CA CYS A 183 -0.86 -20.42 -13.95
C CYS A 183 0.21 -21.50 -14.00
N SER A 184 1.21 -21.30 -14.84
CA SER A 184 2.44 -22.08 -14.85
C SER A 184 3.60 -21.27 -14.28
N ARG A 185 4.45 -21.95 -13.49
CA ARG A 185 5.76 -21.42 -13.05
C ARG A 185 6.82 -21.63 -14.11
N THR A 186 7.89 -20.86 -14.04
CA THR A 186 9.13 -21.18 -14.76
C THR A 186 9.61 -22.55 -14.30
N GLY A 187 9.62 -23.55 -15.20
CA GLY A 187 9.92 -24.96 -14.85
C GLY A 187 8.74 -25.92 -14.96
N GLY A 188 7.55 -25.43 -15.37
CA GLY A 188 6.43 -26.26 -15.83
C GLY A 188 5.48 -26.76 -14.73
N THR A 189 5.67 -26.38 -13.45
CA THR A 189 4.69 -26.70 -12.39
C THR A 189 3.53 -25.71 -12.42
N SER A 190 2.30 -26.20 -12.19
CA SER A 190 1.12 -25.37 -12.14
C SER A 190 0.81 -24.86 -10.73
N ILE A 191 0.22 -23.69 -10.65
CA ILE A 191 -0.34 -23.10 -9.43
C ILE A 191 -1.74 -22.56 -9.71
N ASN A 192 -2.61 -22.67 -8.74
CA ASN A 192 -3.97 -22.16 -8.80
C ASN A 192 -4.11 -20.95 -7.91
N LEU A 193 -4.57 -19.83 -8.49
CA LEU A 193 -4.91 -18.60 -7.77
C LEU A 193 -6.42 -18.43 -7.77
N TYR A 194 -7.01 -18.16 -6.63
CA TYR A 194 -8.44 -17.91 -6.53
C TYR A 194 -8.70 -16.46 -6.13
N LYS A 195 -9.27 -15.67 -7.05
CA LYS A 195 -9.57 -14.22 -6.85
C LYS A 195 -8.44 -13.49 -6.13
N PRO A 196 -7.23 -13.47 -6.69
CA PRO A 196 -6.10 -12.85 -6.02
C PRO A 196 -6.38 -11.37 -5.77
N ALA A 197 -5.98 -10.89 -4.58
CA ALA A 197 -6.23 -9.52 -4.16
C ALA A 197 -5.41 -8.48 -4.94
N LEU A 198 -4.25 -8.88 -5.43
CA LEU A 198 -3.35 -8.04 -6.21
C LEU A 198 -2.69 -8.88 -7.30
N VAL A 199 -2.79 -8.41 -8.52
CA VAL A 199 -2.13 -8.97 -9.69
C VAL A 199 -1.46 -7.83 -10.45
N LEU A 200 -0.18 -8.01 -10.76
CA LEU A 200 0.61 -7.05 -11.51
C LEU A 200 0.99 -7.67 -12.86
N LYS A 201 0.51 -7.10 -13.94
CA LYS A 201 0.81 -7.57 -15.30
C LYS A 201 2.14 -7.01 -15.78
N VAL A 202 2.99 -7.89 -16.30
CA VAL A 202 4.25 -7.48 -16.91
C VAL A 202 3.97 -6.99 -18.31
N ASN A 203 4.26 -5.71 -18.56
CA ASN A 203 4.24 -5.16 -19.90
C ASN A 203 5.62 -5.40 -20.51
N PHE A 204 5.68 -6.15 -21.62
CA PHE A 204 6.91 -6.23 -22.41
C PHE A 204 6.98 -4.95 -23.22
N GLU A 205 8.03 -4.13 -23.00
CA GLU A 205 8.35 -3.06 -23.92
C GLU A 205 8.60 -3.66 -25.29
N SER A 206 7.80 -3.25 -26.27
CA SER A 206 7.87 -3.67 -27.67
C SER A 206 9.01 -2.96 -28.40
#